data_585b722d77847bfb4c8aa2eab697ee4d
#
_entry.id   585b722d77847bfb4c8aa2eab697ee4d
#
_cell.length_a   1.000
_cell.length_b   1.000
_cell.length_c   1.000
_cell.angle_alpha   90.00
_cell.angle_beta   90.00
_cell.angle_gamma   90.00
#
_symmetry.space_group_name_H-M   'P 1'
#
loop_
_entity.id
_entity.type
_entity.pdbx_description
1 polymer ?
#
loop_
_entity_poly.entity_id
_entity_poly.type
_entity_poly.pdbx_seq_one_letter_code
_entity_poly.pdbx_strand_id
1 'polypeptide(L)'
;MTRVAVATTSQLAADGANEVAELGGNAVDCALAAALTTMNTEPGVCALAGSAFVTIWQPDSDPVTIDGNVAVPGFGVPEAERGHGADTVTLDYGGGITTLVGSGSVAVPGSLAAIERAWQLFGSARWSDLFVPAIRATREGFPLSRACHYYLGFSGKPIFDRSQDGFDALHDADGQLCKQGDLVVVPHLADSLTAIADEGAQVFYRGELARRISEHVRNAGGGLTLEDLERFEAVERPSLTVDIGDWTIASTPPPAIGGSVLAAMLLACRDLPHREWTRDALERLINVQRAVLNFSRHCMDFADDVGPEARELLDVAADSTRLSKWASASTVHTS
;
A
#
# COMPACT_ATOMS: atom_id res chain seq x y z
N MET A 1 -29.31 11.44 -6.11
CA MET A 1 -27.87 11.56 -5.76
C MET A 1 -27.54 10.49 -4.76
N THR A 2 -26.61 9.64 -5.08
CA THR A 2 -26.07 8.64 -4.16
C THR A 2 -25.32 9.37 -3.04
N ARG A 3 -25.60 9.05 -1.78
CA ARG A 3 -24.85 9.61 -0.66
C ARG A 3 -23.66 8.69 -0.37
N VAL A 4 -22.45 9.22 -0.45
CA VAL A 4 -21.22 8.50 -0.13
C VAL A 4 -20.55 9.19 1.07
N ALA A 5 -20.08 8.41 2.04
CA ALA A 5 -19.21 8.89 3.10
C ALA A 5 -17.78 8.47 2.75
N VAL A 6 -16.85 9.41 2.78
CA VAL A 6 -15.45 9.19 2.43
C VAL A 6 -14.56 9.58 3.60
N ALA A 7 -13.61 8.70 3.92
CA ALA A 7 -12.51 8.98 4.85
C ALA A 7 -11.19 8.63 4.15
N THR A 8 -10.28 9.58 4.08
CA THR A 8 -8.98 9.46 3.40
C THR A 8 -7.92 10.30 4.08
N THR A 9 -6.67 10.15 3.66
CA THR A 9 -5.50 10.79 4.28
C THR A 9 -5.36 12.27 3.94
N SER A 10 -5.94 12.74 2.83
CA SER A 10 -5.81 14.13 2.38
C SER A 10 -7.14 14.72 1.92
N GLN A 11 -7.25 16.05 1.99
CA GLN A 11 -8.40 16.79 1.47
C GLN A 11 -8.50 16.65 -0.06
N LEU A 12 -7.37 16.65 -0.77
CA LEU A 12 -7.36 16.45 -2.23
C LEU A 12 -8.02 15.13 -2.63
N ALA A 13 -7.71 14.05 -1.90
CA ALA A 13 -8.31 12.74 -2.14
C ALA A 13 -9.81 12.72 -1.79
N ALA A 14 -10.23 13.38 -0.71
CA ALA A 14 -11.63 13.52 -0.36
C ALA A 14 -12.42 14.31 -1.42
N ASP A 15 -11.84 15.41 -1.90
CA ASP A 15 -12.44 16.23 -2.95
C ASP A 15 -12.56 15.45 -4.26
N GLY A 16 -11.52 14.67 -4.62
CA GLY A 16 -11.56 13.78 -5.79
C GLY A 16 -12.65 12.71 -5.70
N ALA A 17 -12.83 12.10 -4.55
CA ALA A 17 -13.93 11.16 -4.33
C ALA A 17 -15.30 11.82 -4.45
N ASN A 18 -15.46 13.04 -3.90
CA ASN A 18 -16.71 13.80 -4.01
C ASN A 18 -17.04 14.17 -5.45
N GLU A 19 -16.04 14.57 -6.24
CA GLU A 19 -16.21 14.88 -7.66
C GLU A 19 -16.77 13.68 -8.44
N VAL A 20 -16.20 12.49 -8.19
CA VAL A 20 -16.71 11.25 -8.83
C VAL A 20 -18.11 10.90 -8.33
N ALA A 21 -18.45 11.13 -7.06
CA ALA A 21 -19.80 10.96 -6.53
C ALA A 21 -20.81 11.91 -7.23
N GLU A 22 -20.42 13.16 -7.49
CA GLU A 22 -21.27 14.14 -8.20
C GLU A 22 -21.54 13.73 -9.66
N LEU A 23 -20.57 13.04 -10.29
CA LEU A 23 -20.74 12.43 -11.62
C LEU A 23 -21.60 11.16 -11.61
N GLY A 24 -22.06 10.71 -10.44
CA GLY A 24 -22.91 9.53 -10.28
C GLY A 24 -22.17 8.23 -10.00
N GLY A 25 -20.88 8.29 -9.70
CA GLY A 25 -20.09 7.14 -9.26
C GLY A 25 -20.61 6.55 -7.96
N ASN A 26 -20.38 5.26 -7.76
CA ASN A 26 -20.72 4.55 -6.54
C ASN A 26 -19.61 4.64 -5.48
N ALA A 27 -19.77 3.98 -4.35
CA ALA A 27 -18.78 4.01 -3.27
C ALA A 27 -17.41 3.44 -3.68
N VAL A 28 -17.39 2.44 -4.58
CA VAL A 28 -16.14 1.87 -5.11
C VAL A 28 -15.43 2.89 -5.99
N ASP A 29 -16.14 3.51 -6.94
CA ASP A 29 -15.58 4.55 -7.81
C ASP A 29 -14.98 5.70 -7.00
N CYS A 30 -15.68 6.16 -5.97
CA CYS A 30 -15.20 7.22 -5.08
C CYS A 30 -13.92 6.81 -4.32
N ALA A 31 -13.89 5.59 -3.81
CA ALA A 31 -12.72 5.07 -3.10
C ALA A 31 -11.51 4.92 -4.04
N LEU A 32 -11.71 4.44 -5.27
CA LEU A 32 -10.66 4.30 -6.27
C LEU A 32 -10.11 5.66 -6.73
N ALA A 33 -10.98 6.65 -6.94
CA ALA A 33 -10.55 8.01 -7.27
C ALA A 33 -9.77 8.68 -6.13
N ALA A 34 -10.20 8.48 -4.87
CA ALA A 34 -9.44 8.92 -3.71
C ALA A 34 -8.07 8.24 -3.64
N ALA A 35 -8.01 6.93 -3.85
CA ALA A 35 -6.75 6.17 -3.85
C ALA A 35 -5.80 6.64 -4.96
N LEU A 36 -6.29 6.81 -6.20
CA LEU A 36 -5.51 7.35 -7.31
C LEU A 36 -4.98 8.75 -7.00
N THR A 37 -5.80 9.62 -6.41
CA THR A 37 -5.35 10.96 -6.01
C THR A 37 -4.27 10.87 -4.94
N THR A 38 -4.48 10.10 -3.88
CA THR A 38 -3.51 9.90 -2.79
C THR A 38 -2.17 9.37 -3.30
N MET A 39 -2.19 8.29 -4.10
CA MET A 39 -0.99 7.63 -4.62
C MET A 39 -0.12 8.56 -5.50
N ASN A 40 -0.69 9.61 -6.03
CA ASN A 40 0.00 10.56 -6.91
C ASN A 40 0.28 11.93 -6.26
N THR A 41 -0.20 12.17 -5.04
CA THR A 41 0.00 13.44 -4.32
C THR A 41 0.63 13.28 -2.94
N GLU A 42 1.01 12.06 -2.54
CA GLU A 42 1.68 11.79 -1.26
C GLU A 42 3.06 11.11 -1.47
N PRO A 43 4.05 11.83 -2.03
CA PRO A 43 5.39 11.28 -2.26
C PRO A 43 6.06 10.86 -0.94
N GLY A 44 6.75 9.72 -0.99
CA GLY A 44 7.42 9.14 0.17
C GLY A 44 6.51 8.31 1.08
N VAL A 45 5.19 8.38 0.90
CA VAL A 45 4.20 7.60 1.68
C VAL A 45 3.58 6.49 0.84
N CYS A 46 3.10 6.80 -0.35
CA CYS A 46 2.54 5.82 -1.26
C CYS A 46 2.82 6.19 -2.73
N ALA A 47 2.61 5.25 -3.64
CA ALA A 47 2.84 5.45 -5.07
C ALA A 47 1.90 4.57 -5.91
N LEU A 48 1.57 5.04 -7.11
CA LEU A 48 0.80 4.26 -8.09
C LEU A 48 1.55 2.98 -8.50
N ALA A 49 2.87 3.03 -8.57
CA ALA A 49 3.72 1.87 -8.86
C ALA A 49 4.05 1.05 -7.59
N GLY A 50 3.11 0.91 -6.68
CA GLY A 50 3.22 0.18 -5.43
C GLY A 50 2.27 -1.01 -5.34
N SER A 51 1.86 -1.34 -4.11
CA SER A 51 0.85 -2.35 -3.78
C SER A 51 -0.48 -1.70 -3.44
N ALA A 52 -1.59 -2.41 -3.69
CA ALA A 52 -2.88 -2.09 -3.12
C ALA A 52 -3.68 -3.34 -2.79
N PHE A 53 -4.44 -3.28 -1.70
CA PHE A 53 -5.52 -4.20 -1.40
C PHE A 53 -6.82 -3.43 -1.37
N VAL A 54 -7.82 -3.90 -2.12
CA VAL A 54 -9.15 -3.27 -2.18
C VAL A 54 -10.16 -4.26 -1.63
N THR A 55 -10.64 -4.02 -0.41
CA THR A 55 -11.68 -4.84 0.20
C THR A 55 -13.04 -4.19 -0.04
N ILE A 56 -13.93 -4.94 -0.66
CA ILE A 56 -15.28 -4.49 -1.06
C ILE A 56 -16.31 -5.37 -0.38
N TRP A 57 -17.26 -4.73 0.29
CA TRP A 57 -18.36 -5.41 0.94
C TRP A 57 -19.69 -4.82 0.48
N GLN A 58 -20.38 -5.55 -0.39
CA GLN A 58 -21.73 -5.18 -0.84
C GLN A 58 -22.78 -5.68 0.16
N PRO A 59 -23.93 -5.01 0.27
CA PRO A 59 -25.06 -5.54 1.02
C PRO A 59 -25.42 -6.96 0.57
N ASP A 60 -25.77 -7.82 1.52
CA ASP A 60 -26.23 -9.19 1.31
C ASP A 60 -25.25 -10.11 0.54
N SER A 61 -23.96 -9.79 0.57
CA SER A 61 -22.90 -10.61 -0.05
C SER A 61 -21.71 -10.79 0.88
N ASP A 62 -20.89 -11.80 0.60
CA ASP A 62 -19.60 -11.96 1.27
C ASP A 62 -18.61 -10.89 0.80
N PRO A 63 -17.73 -10.39 1.69
CA PRO A 63 -16.71 -9.42 1.30
C PRO A 63 -15.63 -10.07 0.42
N VAL A 64 -15.17 -9.31 -0.56
CA VAL A 64 -14.11 -9.70 -1.49
C VAL A 64 -12.93 -8.74 -1.34
N THR A 65 -11.72 -9.28 -1.37
CA THR A 65 -10.47 -8.52 -1.43
C THR A 65 -9.82 -8.71 -2.79
N ILE A 66 -9.56 -7.62 -3.48
CA ILE A 66 -8.71 -7.60 -4.67
C ILE A 66 -7.27 -7.40 -4.20
N ASP A 67 -6.46 -8.41 -4.43
CA ASP A 67 -5.04 -8.46 -4.04
C ASP A 67 -4.18 -8.00 -5.22
N GLY A 68 -3.65 -6.78 -5.13
CA GLY A 68 -2.65 -6.21 -6.00
C GLY A 68 -1.35 -5.97 -5.23
N ASN A 69 -0.93 -6.94 -4.43
CA ASN A 69 0.39 -6.87 -3.81
C ASN A 69 1.48 -6.95 -4.90
N VAL A 70 2.62 -6.33 -4.62
CA VAL A 70 3.77 -6.41 -5.53
C VAL A 70 4.25 -7.85 -5.65
N ALA A 71 4.85 -8.16 -6.80
CA ALA A 71 5.49 -9.46 -7.03
C ALA A 71 7.01 -9.31 -7.18
N VAL A 72 7.73 -10.39 -6.92
CA VAL A 72 9.18 -10.43 -7.13
C VAL A 72 9.47 -10.45 -8.62
N PRO A 73 10.29 -9.54 -9.16
CA PRO A 73 10.63 -9.46 -10.57
C PRO A 73 11.72 -10.45 -10.95
N GLY A 74 12.02 -10.52 -12.24
CA GLY A 74 13.14 -11.30 -12.79
C GLY A 74 12.73 -12.57 -13.50
N PHE A 75 11.52 -12.60 -14.06
CA PHE A 75 11.10 -13.67 -14.93
C PHE A 75 12.04 -13.78 -16.14
N GLY A 76 12.56 -14.98 -16.36
CA GLY A 76 13.54 -15.24 -17.44
C GLY A 76 14.95 -14.68 -17.18
N VAL A 77 15.19 -13.97 -16.08
CA VAL A 77 16.53 -13.48 -15.71
C VAL A 77 17.31 -14.61 -15.02
N PRO A 78 18.53 -14.94 -15.50
CA PRO A 78 19.38 -15.92 -14.84
C PRO A 78 19.64 -15.54 -13.37
N GLU A 79 19.71 -16.54 -12.49
CA GLU A 79 19.92 -16.31 -11.04
C GLU A 79 21.17 -15.47 -10.76
N ALA A 80 22.25 -15.73 -11.49
CA ALA A 80 23.50 -14.98 -11.37
C ALA A 80 23.41 -13.49 -11.75
N GLU A 81 22.33 -13.08 -12.43
CA GLU A 81 22.08 -11.68 -12.83
C GLU A 81 21.06 -10.99 -11.95
N ARG A 82 20.49 -11.69 -10.94
CA ARG A 82 19.50 -11.13 -10.02
C ARG A 82 20.19 -10.41 -8.87
N GLY A 83 19.46 -9.47 -8.24
CA GLY A 83 19.94 -8.77 -7.03
C GLY A 83 20.97 -7.68 -7.28
N HIS A 84 21.25 -7.30 -8.52
CA HIS A 84 22.11 -6.17 -8.85
C HIS A 84 21.35 -4.86 -8.86
N GLY A 85 22.07 -3.72 -8.76
CA GLY A 85 21.48 -2.38 -8.83
C GLY A 85 20.75 -1.92 -7.57
N ALA A 86 20.98 -2.59 -6.44
CA ALA A 86 20.44 -2.20 -5.14
C ALA A 86 21.59 -1.93 -4.15
N ASP A 87 21.42 -0.87 -3.36
CA ASP A 87 22.29 -0.52 -2.25
C ASP A 87 21.54 -0.65 -0.93
N THR A 88 22.23 -1.07 0.11
CA THR A 88 21.68 -1.07 1.46
C THR A 88 21.82 0.31 2.08
N VAL A 89 20.73 0.87 2.57
CA VAL A 89 20.71 2.13 3.32
C VAL A 89 20.00 1.97 4.65
N THR A 90 20.40 2.76 5.64
CA THR A 90 19.70 2.83 6.93
C THR A 90 19.04 4.20 7.03
N LEU A 91 17.72 4.20 7.18
CA LEU A 91 16.92 5.39 7.41
C LEU A 91 16.84 5.65 8.92
N ASP A 92 17.07 6.88 9.34
CA ASP A 92 16.92 7.30 10.75
C ASP A 92 15.44 7.50 11.10
N TYR A 93 14.65 6.44 10.94
CA TYR A 93 13.22 6.39 11.20
C TYR A 93 12.92 5.19 12.11
N GLY A 94 12.07 5.40 13.12
CA GLY A 94 11.59 4.32 13.99
C GLY A 94 12.68 3.58 14.78
N GLY A 95 13.84 4.19 15.00
CA GLY A 95 14.99 3.57 15.66
C GLY A 95 16.01 2.95 14.71
N GLY A 96 15.91 3.25 13.41
CA GLY A 96 16.80 2.78 12.36
C GLY A 96 16.18 1.62 11.57
N ILE A 97 15.80 1.89 10.31
CA ILE A 97 15.30 0.87 9.38
C ILE A 97 16.33 0.69 8.28
N THR A 98 16.85 -0.52 8.16
CA THR A 98 17.72 -0.90 7.05
C THR A 98 16.88 -1.46 5.91
N THR A 99 17.07 -0.90 4.71
CA THR A 99 16.33 -1.30 3.51
C THR A 99 17.23 -1.26 2.27
N LEU A 100 16.74 -1.89 1.19
CA LEU A 100 17.36 -1.82 -0.13
C LEU A 100 16.75 -0.68 -0.93
N VAL A 101 17.58 0.06 -1.66
CA VAL A 101 17.17 1.15 -2.55
C VAL A 101 17.89 1.02 -3.90
N GLY A 102 17.28 1.59 -4.95
CA GLY A 102 17.79 1.55 -6.32
C GLY A 102 17.03 0.58 -7.21
N SER A 103 17.45 0.47 -8.46
CA SER A 103 16.75 -0.30 -9.48
C SER A 103 16.63 -1.80 -9.16
N GLY A 104 17.57 -2.35 -8.39
CA GLY A 104 17.52 -3.76 -7.94
C GLY A 104 16.54 -4.03 -6.80
N SER A 105 15.95 -2.99 -6.19
CA SER A 105 14.90 -3.11 -5.16
C SER A 105 13.49 -2.93 -5.70
N VAL A 106 13.32 -2.71 -7.01
CA VAL A 106 12.02 -2.51 -7.64
C VAL A 106 11.28 -3.82 -7.75
N ALA A 107 10.05 -3.85 -7.27
CA ALA A 107 9.12 -4.98 -7.44
C ALA A 107 8.19 -4.77 -8.63
N VAL A 108 7.48 -5.81 -9.06
CA VAL A 108 6.41 -5.70 -10.06
C VAL A 108 5.23 -4.98 -9.42
N PRO A 109 4.82 -3.79 -9.90
CA PRO A 109 3.74 -3.03 -9.28
C PRO A 109 2.38 -3.69 -9.44
N GLY A 110 1.55 -3.63 -8.40
CA GLY A 110 0.24 -4.27 -8.42
C GLY A 110 -0.95 -3.35 -8.17
N SER A 111 -0.74 -2.14 -7.65
CA SER A 111 -1.84 -1.26 -7.25
C SER A 111 -2.78 -0.88 -8.39
N LEU A 112 -2.24 -0.54 -9.57
CA LEU A 112 -3.07 -0.16 -10.71
C LEU A 112 -3.90 -1.34 -11.23
N ALA A 113 -3.36 -2.55 -11.23
CA ALA A 113 -4.11 -3.76 -11.61
C ALA A 113 -5.25 -4.04 -10.62
N ALA A 114 -5.02 -3.84 -9.30
CA ALA A 114 -6.08 -3.98 -8.31
C ALA A 114 -7.17 -2.93 -8.48
N ILE A 115 -6.82 -1.69 -8.76
CA ILE A 115 -7.75 -0.59 -9.03
C ILE A 115 -8.59 -0.91 -10.27
N GLU A 116 -7.96 -1.32 -11.37
CA GLU A 116 -8.68 -1.68 -12.60
C GLU A 116 -9.61 -2.88 -12.36
N ARG A 117 -9.13 -3.92 -11.65
CA ARG A 117 -9.97 -5.09 -11.37
C ARG A 117 -11.16 -4.76 -10.47
N ALA A 118 -10.96 -3.94 -9.43
CA ALA A 118 -12.04 -3.48 -8.56
C ALA A 118 -13.08 -2.65 -9.34
N TRP A 119 -12.61 -1.77 -10.23
CA TRP A 119 -13.49 -1.00 -11.10
C TRP A 119 -14.27 -1.89 -12.08
N GLN A 120 -13.63 -2.86 -12.73
CA GLN A 120 -14.28 -3.77 -13.66
C GLN A 120 -15.41 -4.58 -13.02
N LEU A 121 -15.25 -4.99 -11.76
CA LEU A 121 -16.19 -5.83 -11.06
C LEU A 121 -17.32 -5.04 -10.38
N PHE A 122 -17.00 -3.86 -9.85
CA PHE A 122 -17.88 -3.15 -8.91
C PHE A 122 -18.05 -1.67 -9.22
N GLY A 123 -17.31 -1.11 -10.16
CA GLY A 123 -17.43 0.28 -10.58
C GLY A 123 -18.66 0.54 -11.45
N SER A 124 -19.09 1.79 -11.49
CA SER A 124 -20.19 2.29 -12.32
C SER A 124 -19.82 3.54 -13.13
N ALA A 125 -18.82 4.30 -12.68
CA ALA A 125 -18.29 5.45 -13.40
C ALA A 125 -17.44 5.02 -14.60
N ARG A 126 -17.18 5.94 -15.53
CA ARG A 126 -16.20 5.66 -16.59
C ARG A 126 -14.81 5.59 -15.98
N TRP A 127 -13.96 4.70 -16.49
CA TRP A 127 -12.58 4.55 -16.04
C TRP A 127 -11.80 5.87 -16.01
N SER A 128 -11.92 6.65 -17.08
CA SER A 128 -11.23 7.96 -17.20
C SER A 128 -11.67 8.97 -16.14
N ASP A 129 -12.92 8.91 -15.68
CA ASP A 129 -13.44 9.86 -14.68
C ASP A 129 -12.75 9.69 -13.32
N LEU A 130 -12.28 8.47 -13.00
CA LEU A 130 -11.55 8.18 -11.77
C LEU A 130 -10.21 8.92 -11.69
N PHE A 131 -9.61 9.23 -12.83
CA PHE A 131 -8.29 9.86 -12.92
C PHE A 131 -8.32 11.39 -12.96
N VAL A 132 -9.46 11.98 -13.29
CA VAL A 132 -9.59 13.43 -13.47
C VAL A 132 -9.03 14.23 -12.28
N PRO A 133 -9.36 13.89 -11.01
CA PRO A 133 -8.84 14.64 -9.86
C PRO A 133 -7.31 14.51 -9.72
N ALA A 134 -6.77 13.30 -9.91
CA ALA A 134 -5.34 13.04 -9.81
C ALA A 134 -4.56 13.73 -10.94
N ILE A 135 -5.05 13.69 -12.18
CA ILE A 135 -4.46 14.37 -13.34
C ILE A 135 -4.42 15.88 -13.11
N ARG A 136 -5.52 16.45 -12.63
CA ARG A 136 -5.58 17.89 -12.32
C ARG A 136 -4.57 18.27 -11.24
N ALA A 137 -4.58 17.56 -10.11
CA ALA A 137 -3.68 17.83 -8.99
C ALA A 137 -2.20 17.72 -9.39
N THR A 138 -1.83 16.70 -10.17
CA THR A 138 -0.44 16.51 -10.61
C THR A 138 -0.01 17.48 -11.69
N ARG A 139 -0.93 17.97 -12.53
CA ARG A 139 -0.65 18.95 -13.57
C ARG A 139 -0.50 20.36 -13.03
N GLU A 140 -1.35 20.75 -12.09
CA GLU A 140 -1.33 22.06 -11.46
C GLU A 140 -0.32 22.16 -10.32
N GLY A 141 0.14 21.01 -9.83
CA GLY A 141 0.90 20.88 -8.58
C GLY A 141 -0.01 20.70 -7.37
N PHE A 142 0.53 20.13 -6.34
CA PHE A 142 -0.17 19.86 -5.08
C PHE A 142 0.66 20.30 -3.87
N PRO A 143 0.02 20.79 -2.79
CA PRO A 143 0.74 21.17 -1.59
C PRO A 143 1.31 19.94 -0.88
N LEU A 144 2.60 19.96 -0.54
CA LEU A 144 3.24 18.86 0.19
C LEU A 144 2.59 18.71 1.57
N SER A 145 2.09 17.51 1.88
CA SER A 145 1.45 17.24 3.15
C SER A 145 2.46 17.23 4.32
N ARG A 146 1.98 17.43 5.54
CA ARG A 146 2.81 17.33 6.74
C ARG A 146 3.44 15.93 6.89
N ALA A 147 2.68 14.89 6.58
CA ALA A 147 3.17 13.51 6.65
C ALA A 147 4.28 13.27 5.64
N CYS A 148 4.09 13.70 4.38
CA CYS A 148 5.10 13.57 3.34
C CYS A 148 6.37 14.34 3.69
N HIS A 149 6.26 15.60 4.12
CA HIS A 149 7.42 16.38 4.56
C HIS A 149 8.20 15.66 5.69
N TYR A 150 7.49 15.11 6.67
CA TYR A 150 8.10 14.36 7.77
C TYR A 150 8.85 13.13 7.28
N TYR A 151 8.24 12.29 6.43
CA TYR A 151 8.89 11.09 5.90
C TYR A 151 10.01 11.38 4.92
N LEU A 152 9.87 12.40 4.09
CA LEU A 152 10.93 12.85 3.16
C LEU A 152 12.16 13.37 3.91
N GLY A 153 12.01 13.85 5.14
CA GLY A 153 13.14 14.18 6.01
C GLY A 153 14.08 13.00 6.28
N PHE A 154 13.56 11.76 6.23
CA PHE A 154 14.37 10.53 6.38
C PHE A 154 14.70 9.87 5.05
N SER A 155 13.76 9.90 4.09
CA SER A 155 13.84 9.16 2.82
C SER A 155 14.31 10.00 1.64
N GLY A 156 14.20 11.32 1.68
CA GLY A 156 14.52 12.22 0.58
C GLY A 156 15.92 11.95 0.04
N LYS A 157 16.94 12.23 0.84
CA LYS A 157 18.33 12.07 0.43
C LYS A 157 18.72 10.62 0.07
N PRO A 158 18.41 9.58 0.87
CA PRO A 158 18.87 8.22 0.57
C PRO A 158 18.09 7.55 -0.56
N ILE A 159 16.87 8.00 -0.90
CA ILE A 159 16.02 7.37 -1.89
C ILE A 159 15.80 8.28 -3.11
N PHE A 160 15.23 9.46 -2.91
CA PHE A 160 14.77 10.31 -4.01
C PHE A 160 15.89 11.13 -4.66
N ASP A 161 16.91 11.55 -3.91
CA ASP A 161 18.06 12.31 -4.47
C ASP A 161 19.03 11.43 -5.26
N ARG A 162 18.75 10.15 -5.42
CA ARG A 162 19.57 9.22 -6.22
C ARG A 162 19.43 9.46 -7.72
N SER A 163 18.39 10.14 -8.14
CA SER A 163 18.18 10.59 -9.51
C SER A 163 17.93 12.09 -9.56
N GLN A 164 18.33 12.71 -10.68
CA GLN A 164 18.06 14.14 -10.88
C GLN A 164 16.55 14.44 -10.89
N ASP A 165 15.76 13.60 -11.55
CA ASP A 165 14.29 13.76 -11.61
C ASP A 165 13.64 13.70 -10.21
N GLY A 166 14.11 12.81 -9.34
CA GLY A 166 13.64 12.73 -7.96
C GLY A 166 14.03 13.94 -7.13
N PHE A 167 15.27 14.41 -7.31
CA PHE A 167 15.75 15.65 -6.68
C PHE A 167 14.94 16.86 -7.13
N ASP A 168 14.80 17.06 -8.43
CA ASP A 168 14.10 18.22 -9.00
C ASP A 168 12.61 18.26 -8.63
N ALA A 169 11.98 17.09 -8.44
CA ALA A 169 10.59 17.00 -8.05
C ALA A 169 10.33 17.41 -6.58
N LEU A 170 11.31 17.25 -5.70
CA LEU A 170 11.13 17.39 -4.25
C LEU A 170 11.96 18.49 -3.60
N HIS A 171 12.72 19.26 -4.39
CA HIS A 171 13.53 20.37 -3.90
C HIS A 171 13.12 21.69 -4.53
N ASP A 172 13.30 22.76 -3.78
CA ASP A 172 13.09 24.12 -4.25
C ASP A 172 14.27 24.63 -5.12
N ALA A 173 14.15 25.86 -5.64
CA ALA A 173 15.17 26.48 -6.47
C ALA A 173 16.52 26.68 -5.75
N ASP A 174 16.54 26.68 -4.42
CA ASP A 174 17.74 26.79 -3.60
C ASP A 174 18.32 25.40 -3.25
N GLY A 175 17.74 24.31 -3.76
CA GLY A 175 18.13 22.93 -3.52
C GLY A 175 17.78 22.43 -2.11
N GLN A 176 16.79 23.04 -1.47
CA GLN A 176 16.29 22.59 -0.17
C GLN A 176 15.06 21.70 -0.37
N LEU A 177 14.95 20.63 0.42
CA LEU A 177 13.77 19.78 0.41
C LEU A 177 12.50 20.63 0.65
N CYS A 178 11.48 20.43 -0.19
CA CYS A 178 10.19 21.10 -0.09
C CYS A 178 9.58 20.93 1.31
N LYS A 179 9.02 22.00 1.83
CA LYS A 179 8.40 22.03 3.16
C LYS A 179 6.90 21.73 3.07
N GLN A 180 6.30 21.48 4.23
CA GLN A 180 4.85 21.38 4.32
C GLN A 180 4.19 22.63 3.69
N GLY A 181 3.29 22.41 2.75
CA GLY A 181 2.55 23.45 2.03
C GLY A 181 3.21 23.96 0.77
N ASP A 182 4.48 23.66 0.53
CA ASP A 182 5.13 24.01 -0.74
C ASP A 182 4.50 23.24 -1.90
N LEU A 183 4.43 23.86 -3.06
CA LEU A 183 3.84 23.25 -4.24
C LEU A 183 4.81 22.27 -4.88
N VAL A 184 4.41 21.03 -5.00
CA VAL A 184 5.16 19.96 -5.67
C VAL A 184 4.57 19.71 -7.04
N VAL A 185 5.42 19.70 -8.07
CA VAL A 185 5.07 19.29 -9.43
C VAL A 185 6.02 18.20 -9.86
N VAL A 186 5.47 17.01 -10.15
CA VAL A 186 6.25 15.89 -10.66
C VAL A 186 6.18 15.91 -12.19
N PRO A 187 7.30 16.18 -12.89
CA PRO A 187 7.30 16.28 -14.35
C PRO A 187 6.75 15.02 -15.02
N HIS A 188 5.93 15.18 -16.06
CA HIS A 188 5.35 14.11 -16.88
C HIS A 188 4.40 13.13 -16.15
N LEU A 189 4.15 13.29 -14.84
CA LEU A 189 3.25 12.40 -14.13
C LEU A 189 1.81 12.52 -14.63
N ALA A 190 1.33 13.76 -14.81
CA ALA A 190 -0.01 14.01 -15.35
C ALA A 190 -0.21 13.44 -16.76
N ASP A 191 0.84 13.42 -17.60
CA ASP A 191 0.77 12.83 -18.94
C ASP A 191 0.70 11.31 -18.89
N SER A 192 1.47 10.69 -17.99
CA SER A 192 1.40 9.25 -17.74
C SER A 192 0.02 8.83 -17.22
N LEU A 193 -0.55 9.59 -16.27
CA LEU A 193 -1.91 9.35 -15.77
C LEU A 193 -2.98 9.55 -16.86
N THR A 194 -2.80 10.53 -17.75
CA THR A 194 -3.68 10.75 -18.89
C THR A 194 -3.65 9.56 -19.84
N ALA A 195 -2.47 9.04 -20.17
CA ALA A 195 -2.35 7.84 -21.01
C ALA A 195 -3.06 6.61 -20.37
N ILE A 196 -2.92 6.43 -19.05
CA ILE A 196 -3.62 5.34 -18.33
C ILE A 196 -5.13 5.57 -18.32
N ALA A 197 -5.59 6.80 -18.16
CA ALA A 197 -7.01 7.14 -18.19
C ALA A 197 -7.66 6.89 -19.55
N ASP A 198 -6.94 7.20 -20.63
CA ASP A 198 -7.44 7.10 -22.01
C ASP A 198 -7.34 5.69 -22.59
N GLU A 199 -6.24 4.97 -22.28
CA GLU A 199 -5.91 3.67 -22.89
C GLU A 199 -6.16 2.48 -21.96
N GLY A 200 -6.45 2.73 -20.66
CA GLY A 200 -6.59 1.68 -19.63
C GLY A 200 -5.27 1.31 -18.97
N ALA A 201 -5.34 0.48 -17.92
CA ALA A 201 -4.15 0.02 -17.20
C ALA A 201 -3.17 -0.77 -18.08
N GLN A 202 -3.60 -1.26 -19.23
CA GLN A 202 -2.76 -2.00 -20.17
C GLN A 202 -1.55 -1.21 -20.65
N VAL A 203 -1.63 0.13 -20.79
CA VAL A 203 -0.49 0.94 -21.21
C VAL A 203 0.67 0.87 -20.20
N PHE A 204 0.33 0.68 -18.91
CA PHE A 204 1.30 0.53 -17.84
C PHE A 204 1.90 -0.88 -17.75
N TYR A 205 1.15 -1.94 -18.11
CA TYR A 205 1.59 -3.31 -17.99
C TYR A 205 2.09 -3.94 -19.30
N ARG A 206 1.60 -3.49 -20.47
CA ARG A 206 1.86 -4.10 -21.79
C ARG A 206 2.19 -3.08 -22.87
N GLY A 207 2.00 -1.79 -22.58
CA GLY A 207 2.17 -0.70 -23.55
C GLY A 207 3.52 0.01 -23.47
N GLU A 208 3.51 1.25 -23.91
CA GLU A 208 4.71 2.09 -23.97
C GLU A 208 5.29 2.39 -22.59
N LEU A 209 4.45 2.61 -21.56
CA LEU A 209 4.92 2.83 -20.19
C LEU A 209 5.63 1.60 -19.65
N ALA A 210 5.07 0.39 -19.87
CA ALA A 210 5.68 -0.86 -19.45
C ALA A 210 7.10 -1.02 -20.03
N ARG A 211 7.24 -0.78 -21.33
CA ARG A 211 8.51 -0.90 -22.04
C ARG A 211 9.54 0.09 -21.47
N ARG A 212 9.16 1.36 -21.32
CA ARG A 212 10.05 2.40 -20.77
C ARG A 212 10.46 2.13 -19.32
N ILE A 213 9.53 1.67 -18.48
CA ILE A 213 9.82 1.31 -17.07
C ILE A 213 10.82 0.15 -17.04
N SER A 214 10.55 -0.94 -17.78
CA SER A 214 11.44 -2.09 -17.82
C SER A 214 12.81 -1.72 -18.36
N GLU A 215 12.91 -0.99 -19.48
CA GLU A 215 14.18 -0.54 -20.05
C GLU A 215 14.97 0.31 -19.05
N HIS A 216 14.31 1.27 -18.36
CA HIS A 216 14.98 2.12 -17.37
C HIS A 216 15.55 1.28 -16.21
N VAL A 217 14.74 0.40 -15.63
CA VAL A 217 15.15 -0.45 -14.50
C VAL A 217 16.26 -1.41 -14.91
N ARG A 218 16.15 -2.04 -16.07
CA ARG A 218 17.17 -2.96 -16.61
C ARG A 218 18.49 -2.26 -16.92
N ASN A 219 18.45 -1.10 -17.53
CA ASN A 219 19.64 -0.30 -17.84
C ASN A 219 20.39 0.17 -16.59
N ALA A 220 19.67 0.33 -15.47
CA ALA A 220 20.25 0.65 -14.17
C ALA A 220 20.64 -0.61 -13.34
N GLY A 221 20.62 -1.80 -13.94
CA GLY A 221 21.03 -3.06 -13.31
C GLY A 221 19.96 -3.78 -12.51
N GLY A 222 18.70 -3.30 -12.55
CA GLY A 222 17.59 -3.95 -11.84
C GLY A 222 17.02 -5.18 -12.57
N GLY A 223 16.15 -5.93 -11.89
CA GLY A 223 15.62 -7.20 -12.34
C GLY A 223 14.29 -7.15 -13.09
N LEU A 224 13.58 -6.00 -13.09
CA LEU A 224 12.22 -5.89 -13.64
C LEU A 224 12.22 -6.00 -15.16
N THR A 225 11.61 -7.06 -15.69
CA THR A 225 11.49 -7.30 -17.13
C THR A 225 10.12 -6.84 -17.64
N LEU A 226 10.01 -6.67 -18.97
CA LEU A 226 8.71 -6.43 -19.60
C LEU A 226 7.75 -7.61 -19.37
N GLU A 227 8.26 -8.84 -19.40
CA GLU A 227 7.46 -10.05 -19.17
C GLU A 227 6.92 -10.12 -17.74
N ASP A 228 7.66 -9.62 -16.73
CA ASP A 228 7.14 -9.49 -15.35
C ASP A 228 5.91 -8.61 -15.31
N LEU A 229 5.94 -7.46 -16.01
CA LEU A 229 4.81 -6.54 -16.09
C LEU A 229 3.64 -7.16 -16.87
N GLU A 230 3.90 -7.76 -18.04
CA GLU A 230 2.88 -8.35 -18.90
C GLU A 230 2.11 -9.51 -18.26
N ARG A 231 2.75 -10.22 -17.33
CA ARG A 231 2.17 -11.37 -16.62
C ARG A 231 1.46 -11.00 -15.33
N PHE A 232 1.64 -9.78 -14.85
CA PHE A 232 1.04 -9.40 -13.58
C PHE A 232 -0.48 -9.30 -13.70
N GLU A 233 -1.17 -9.94 -12.76
CA GLU A 233 -2.62 -9.89 -12.61
C GLU A 233 -2.98 -9.74 -11.14
N ALA A 234 -3.94 -8.87 -10.84
CA ALA A 234 -4.52 -8.77 -9.50
C ALA A 234 -5.40 -9.99 -9.21
N VAL A 235 -5.34 -10.50 -7.99
CA VAL A 235 -6.03 -11.74 -7.59
C VAL A 235 -7.26 -11.42 -6.75
N GLU A 236 -8.41 -11.98 -7.11
CA GLU A 236 -9.61 -11.94 -6.27
C GLU A 236 -9.51 -13.01 -5.19
N ARG A 237 -9.76 -12.60 -3.94
CA ARG A 237 -9.75 -13.50 -2.78
C ARG A 237 -10.99 -13.30 -1.93
N PRO A 238 -11.58 -14.35 -1.35
CA PRO A 238 -12.49 -14.18 -0.21
C PRO A 238 -11.76 -13.42 0.89
N SER A 239 -12.37 -12.36 1.44
CA SER A 239 -11.77 -11.62 2.54
C SER A 239 -11.65 -12.49 3.80
N LEU A 240 -10.64 -12.21 4.62
CA LEU A 240 -10.57 -12.77 5.96
C LEU A 240 -11.65 -12.10 6.82
N THR A 241 -12.55 -12.90 7.41
CA THR A 241 -13.60 -12.41 8.29
C THR A 241 -13.44 -12.94 9.70
N VAL A 242 -13.71 -12.10 10.71
CA VAL A 242 -13.77 -12.47 12.12
C VAL A 242 -14.96 -11.80 12.79
N ASP A 243 -15.64 -12.53 13.68
CA ASP A 243 -16.75 -12.01 14.46
C ASP A 243 -16.27 -11.54 15.83
N ILE A 244 -16.64 -10.32 16.21
CA ILE A 244 -16.28 -9.70 17.48
C ILE A 244 -17.53 -9.06 18.09
N GLY A 245 -18.18 -9.78 19.02
CA GLY A 245 -19.48 -9.38 19.55
C GLY A 245 -20.53 -9.33 18.44
N ASP A 246 -21.16 -8.16 18.26
CA ASP A 246 -22.18 -7.94 17.22
C ASP A 246 -21.60 -7.45 15.89
N TRP A 247 -20.26 -7.45 15.73
CA TRP A 247 -19.57 -6.95 14.53
C TRP A 247 -18.90 -8.09 13.80
N THR A 248 -19.07 -8.13 12.48
CA THR A 248 -18.21 -8.87 11.58
C THR A 248 -17.21 -7.93 10.93
N ILE A 249 -15.93 -8.27 11.01
CA ILE A 249 -14.83 -7.48 10.45
C ILE A 249 -14.25 -8.24 9.28
N ALA A 250 -14.14 -7.58 8.12
CA ALA A 250 -13.47 -8.09 6.95
C ALA A 250 -12.09 -7.41 6.78
N SER A 251 -11.08 -8.19 6.43
CA SER A 251 -9.72 -7.71 6.23
C SER A 251 -9.03 -8.50 5.11
N THR A 252 -7.81 -8.09 4.77
CA THR A 252 -6.98 -8.77 3.76
C THR A 252 -6.65 -10.19 4.19
N PRO A 253 -6.91 -11.19 3.33
CA PRO A 253 -6.60 -12.59 3.62
C PRO A 253 -5.12 -12.91 3.37
N PRO A 254 -4.63 -14.08 3.81
CA PRO A 254 -3.35 -14.61 3.35
C PRO A 254 -3.25 -14.66 1.81
N PRO A 255 -2.04 -14.49 1.24
CA PRO A 255 -0.75 -14.45 1.91
C PRO A 255 -0.38 -13.12 2.58
N ALA A 256 -1.25 -12.10 2.56
CA ALA A 256 -1.02 -10.87 3.28
C ALA A 256 -1.06 -11.10 4.79
N ILE A 257 -0.01 -10.69 5.49
CA ILE A 257 0.13 -10.90 6.94
C ILE A 257 -0.72 -9.90 7.73
N GLY A 258 -0.79 -8.65 7.27
CA GLY A 258 -1.37 -7.54 8.02
C GLY A 258 -2.82 -7.73 8.45
N GLY A 259 -3.65 -8.30 7.57
CA GLY A 259 -5.05 -8.56 7.88
C GLY A 259 -5.24 -9.58 9.00
N SER A 260 -4.47 -10.67 8.98
CA SER A 260 -4.50 -11.69 10.02
C SER A 260 -4.01 -11.16 11.37
N VAL A 261 -2.96 -10.33 11.35
CA VAL A 261 -2.42 -9.65 12.54
C VAL A 261 -3.45 -8.69 13.14
N LEU A 262 -4.09 -7.87 12.32
CA LEU A 262 -5.15 -6.97 12.77
C LEU A 262 -6.34 -7.74 13.36
N ALA A 263 -6.82 -8.76 12.67
CA ALA A 263 -7.93 -9.60 13.11
C ALA A 263 -7.62 -10.26 14.47
N ALA A 264 -6.41 -10.81 14.64
CA ALA A 264 -5.96 -11.41 15.90
C ALA A 264 -5.90 -10.39 17.05
N MET A 265 -5.38 -9.17 16.79
CA MET A 265 -5.36 -8.11 17.81
C MET A 265 -6.78 -7.71 18.25
N LEU A 266 -7.69 -7.53 17.30
CA LEU A 266 -9.07 -7.18 17.58
C LEU A 266 -9.79 -8.31 18.35
N LEU A 267 -9.60 -9.55 17.94
CA LEU A 267 -10.16 -10.73 18.61
C LEU A 267 -9.67 -10.85 20.05
N ALA A 268 -8.38 -10.65 20.29
CA ALA A 268 -7.79 -10.70 21.63
C ALA A 268 -8.20 -9.51 22.52
N CYS A 269 -8.61 -8.40 21.90
CA CYS A 269 -9.07 -7.20 22.59
C CYS A 269 -10.61 -7.14 22.77
N ARG A 270 -11.36 -8.15 22.35
CA ARG A 270 -12.83 -8.13 22.34
C ARG A 270 -13.48 -7.81 23.70
N ASP A 271 -12.83 -8.19 24.80
CA ASP A 271 -13.32 -8.00 26.17
C ASP A 271 -12.71 -6.74 26.84
N LEU A 272 -12.01 -5.88 26.11
CA LEU A 272 -11.50 -4.64 26.67
C LEU A 272 -12.63 -3.63 26.89
N PRO A 273 -12.62 -2.86 27.99
CA PRO A 273 -13.63 -1.83 28.20
C PRO A 273 -13.52 -0.72 27.15
N HIS A 274 -14.63 -0.44 26.44
CA HIS A 274 -14.63 0.50 25.31
C HIS A 274 -14.81 1.98 25.73
N ARG A 275 -15.17 2.26 26.99
CA ARG A 275 -15.59 3.59 27.43
C ARG A 275 -14.52 4.37 28.17
N GLU A 276 -13.59 3.69 28.82
CA GLU A 276 -12.53 4.33 29.60
C GLU A 276 -11.18 3.63 29.39
N TRP A 277 -10.17 4.40 29.03
CA TRP A 277 -8.82 3.94 28.97
C TRP A 277 -8.17 3.95 30.34
N THR A 278 -8.29 2.84 31.07
CA THR A 278 -7.58 2.64 32.32
C THR A 278 -6.14 2.18 32.05
N ARG A 279 -5.27 2.31 33.06
CA ARG A 279 -3.91 1.79 32.99
C ARG A 279 -3.90 0.30 32.63
N ASP A 280 -4.73 -0.50 33.27
CA ASP A 280 -4.82 -1.94 33.07
C ASP A 280 -5.28 -2.28 31.63
N ALA A 281 -6.22 -1.50 31.08
CA ALA A 281 -6.66 -1.67 29.69
C ALA A 281 -5.53 -1.35 28.69
N LEU A 282 -4.74 -0.31 28.94
CA LEU A 282 -3.57 0.03 28.13
C LEU A 282 -2.47 -1.00 28.24
N GLU A 283 -2.15 -1.49 29.43
CA GLU A 283 -1.16 -2.55 29.64
C GLU A 283 -1.59 -3.84 28.94
N ARG A 284 -2.88 -4.19 29.00
CA ARG A 284 -3.44 -5.34 28.28
C ARG A 284 -3.33 -5.16 26.75
N LEU A 285 -3.68 -3.99 26.21
CA LEU A 285 -3.55 -3.69 24.80
C LEU A 285 -2.10 -3.82 24.32
N ILE A 286 -1.15 -3.26 25.06
CA ILE A 286 0.29 -3.35 24.74
C ILE A 286 0.75 -4.81 24.74
N ASN A 287 0.32 -5.61 25.72
CA ASN A 287 0.69 -7.02 25.80
C ASN A 287 0.08 -7.83 24.65
N VAL A 288 -1.16 -7.56 24.24
CA VAL A 288 -1.79 -8.18 23.07
C VAL A 288 -1.01 -7.84 21.81
N GLN A 289 -0.72 -6.57 21.57
CA GLN A 289 0.05 -6.14 20.39
C GLN A 289 1.42 -6.82 20.37
N ARG A 290 2.13 -6.82 21.50
CA ARG A 290 3.44 -7.48 21.62
C ARG A 290 3.36 -8.97 21.31
N ALA A 291 2.38 -9.67 21.87
CA ALA A 291 2.20 -11.11 21.67
C ALA A 291 1.89 -11.46 20.21
N VAL A 292 0.95 -10.77 19.60
CA VAL A 292 0.56 -10.97 18.20
C VAL A 292 1.72 -10.66 17.24
N LEU A 293 2.44 -9.56 17.45
CA LEU A 293 3.60 -9.20 16.64
C LEU A 293 4.76 -10.18 16.81
N ASN A 294 4.98 -10.70 18.02
CA ASN A 294 5.98 -11.74 18.25
C ASN A 294 5.62 -13.04 17.54
N PHE A 295 4.35 -13.46 17.58
CA PHE A 295 3.90 -14.61 16.81
C PHE A 295 4.14 -14.41 15.31
N SER A 296 3.68 -13.27 14.74
CA SER A 296 3.87 -12.95 13.34
C SER A 296 5.34 -13.04 12.94
N ARG A 297 6.21 -12.38 13.69
CA ARG A 297 7.64 -12.34 13.41
C ARG A 297 8.31 -13.71 13.45
N HIS A 298 7.85 -14.64 14.31
CA HIS A 298 8.48 -15.95 14.46
C HIS A 298 7.88 -17.03 13.57
N CYS A 299 6.60 -16.91 13.23
CA CYS A 299 5.86 -17.97 12.53
C CYS A 299 5.45 -17.56 11.10
N MET A 300 5.16 -16.28 10.85
CA MET A 300 4.59 -15.85 9.57
C MET A 300 5.59 -15.20 8.60
N ASP A 301 6.54 -14.41 9.13
CA ASP A 301 7.44 -13.60 8.27
C ASP A 301 8.35 -14.45 7.37
N PHE A 302 8.58 -15.70 7.72
CA PHE A 302 9.44 -16.64 6.97
C PHE A 302 8.71 -17.91 6.56
N ALA A 303 7.37 -17.95 6.66
CA ALA A 303 6.58 -19.10 6.27
C ALA A 303 6.49 -19.22 4.75
N ASP A 304 6.69 -20.43 4.22
CA ASP A 304 6.49 -20.71 2.80
C ASP A 304 4.99 -20.58 2.42
N ASP A 305 4.09 -20.89 3.34
CA ASP A 305 2.65 -20.66 3.23
C ASP A 305 2.13 -20.00 4.52
N VAL A 306 1.71 -18.75 4.39
CA VAL A 306 1.17 -17.94 5.49
C VAL A 306 -0.21 -18.43 5.96
N GLY A 307 -0.94 -19.16 5.13
CA GLY A 307 -2.33 -19.55 5.41
C GLY A 307 -2.51 -20.39 6.69
N PRO A 308 -1.75 -21.47 6.92
CA PRO A 308 -1.78 -22.25 8.16
C PRO A 308 -1.43 -21.40 9.39
N GLU A 309 -0.38 -20.58 9.29
CA GLU A 309 0.11 -19.75 10.38
C GLU A 309 -0.89 -18.64 10.75
N ALA A 310 -1.60 -18.09 9.79
CA ALA A 310 -2.65 -17.12 10.01
C ALA A 310 -3.83 -17.75 10.80
N ARG A 311 -4.23 -18.99 10.47
CA ARG A 311 -5.25 -19.71 11.23
C ARG A 311 -4.81 -19.98 12.67
N GLU A 312 -3.58 -20.46 12.85
CA GLU A 312 -3.02 -20.70 14.18
C GLU A 312 -2.96 -19.41 15.00
N LEU A 313 -2.59 -18.27 14.38
CA LEU A 313 -2.58 -16.98 15.06
C LEU A 313 -3.97 -16.59 15.57
N LEU A 314 -5.03 -16.77 14.77
CA LEU A 314 -6.40 -16.49 15.18
C LEU A 314 -6.85 -17.40 16.32
N ASP A 315 -6.52 -18.69 16.28
CA ASP A 315 -6.81 -19.65 17.35
C ASP A 315 -6.07 -19.31 18.65
N VAL A 316 -4.82 -18.88 18.55
CA VAL A 316 -4.03 -18.39 19.70
C VAL A 316 -4.62 -17.10 20.26
N ALA A 317 -5.05 -16.16 19.41
CA ALA A 317 -5.63 -14.89 19.83
C ALA A 317 -7.00 -15.07 20.53
N ALA A 318 -7.75 -16.11 20.18
CA ALA A 318 -9.02 -16.44 20.83
C ALA A 318 -8.86 -16.93 22.28
N ASP A 319 -7.66 -17.42 22.66
CA ASP A 319 -7.33 -17.94 23.98
C ASP A 319 -6.25 -17.08 24.66
N SER A 320 -6.64 -16.29 25.65
CA SER A 320 -5.73 -15.40 26.37
C SER A 320 -4.55 -16.11 27.04
N THR A 321 -4.71 -17.38 27.44
CA THR A 321 -3.65 -18.19 28.05
C THR A 321 -2.61 -18.61 27.02
N ARG A 322 -3.03 -18.99 25.82
CA ARG A 322 -2.14 -19.31 24.71
C ARG A 322 -1.40 -18.04 24.23
N LEU A 323 -2.14 -16.95 24.07
CA LEU A 323 -1.58 -15.67 23.62
C LEU A 323 -0.54 -15.11 24.59
N SER A 324 -0.76 -15.21 25.91
CA SER A 324 0.15 -14.66 26.93
C SER A 324 1.57 -15.26 26.87
N LYS A 325 1.73 -16.48 26.37
CA LYS A 325 3.03 -17.12 26.17
C LYS A 325 3.91 -16.37 25.16
N TRP A 326 3.28 -15.71 24.19
CA TRP A 326 3.97 -14.92 23.19
C TRP A 326 4.32 -13.51 23.65
N ALA A 327 3.65 -12.99 24.68
CA ALA A 327 3.95 -11.67 25.24
C ALA A 327 5.34 -11.59 25.91
N SER A 328 5.82 -12.73 26.44
CA SER A 328 7.10 -12.86 27.11
C SER A 328 8.22 -13.44 26.24
N ALA A 329 7.94 -13.79 24.98
CA ALA A 329 8.95 -14.29 24.07
C ALA A 329 10.03 -13.22 23.87
N SER A 330 11.25 -13.51 24.29
CA SER A 330 12.40 -12.64 24.13
C SER A 330 12.78 -12.54 22.66
N THR A 331 12.94 -11.33 22.14
CA THR A 331 13.39 -11.07 20.77
C THR A 331 14.90 -11.31 20.60
N VAL A 332 15.53 -12.12 21.42
CA VAL A 332 16.93 -12.47 21.27
C VAL A 332 17.03 -13.71 20.40
N HIS A 333 17.02 -13.53 19.09
CA HIS A 333 17.68 -14.44 18.19
C HIS A 333 19.02 -13.85 17.78
N THR A 334 20.06 -14.30 18.45
CA THR A 334 21.41 -14.30 17.91
C THR A 334 21.51 -15.53 17.00
N SER A 335 21.66 -15.33 15.72
CA SER A 335 22.23 -16.30 14.79
C SER A 335 23.18 -15.58 13.87
#